data_4e88ff73901cf212ad5b0b96e7305859
#
_entry.id   4e88ff73901cf212ad5b0b96e7305859
#
_cell.length_a   1.000
_cell.length_b   1.000
_cell.length_c   1.000
_cell.angle_alpha   90.00
_cell.angle_beta   90.00
_cell.angle_gamma   90.00
#
_symmetry.space_group_name_H-M   'P 1'
#
loop_
_entity.id
_entity.type
_entity.pdbx_description
1 polymer ?
#
loop_
_entity_poly.entity_id
_entity_poly.type
_entity_poly.pdbx_seq_one_letter_code
_entity_poly.pdbx_strand_id
1 'polypeptide(L)'
;MNKEIKVIAQNKKANHDYFIEDTYEAGLVLTGTEIKSIRRGRINLKDSYCQSRRGEMFVYNMHISHFEEGNRFNHEPLRVRKLLLKKKQIAVLTNTQNEVGISIIPLKLYIKNGYAKLLIGVAKGKKNYDKRHVLKQKEATKEINRALKDKQRY
;
A
#
# COMPACT_ATOMS: atom_id res chain seq x y z
N MET A 1 11.65 23.64 -3.89
CA MET A 1 11.38 23.44 -5.23
C MET A 1 10.32 22.45 -5.43
N ASN A 2 9.54 22.70 -6.38
CA ASN A 2 8.36 21.92 -6.60
C ASN A 2 8.69 20.57 -7.18
N LYS A 3 8.47 19.56 -6.39
CA LYS A 3 8.54 18.21 -6.89
C LYS A 3 7.22 17.92 -7.56
N GLU A 4 7.27 17.69 -8.83
CA GLU A 4 6.05 17.35 -9.53
C GLU A 4 5.61 15.95 -9.11
N ILE A 5 4.41 15.88 -8.55
CA ILE A 5 3.80 14.62 -8.18
C ILE A 5 2.51 14.49 -8.97
N LYS A 6 2.44 13.41 -9.75
CA LYS A 6 1.23 13.12 -10.52
C LYS A 6 0.64 11.80 -10.03
N VAL A 7 -0.51 11.88 -9.37
CA VAL A 7 -1.19 10.68 -8.88
C VAL A 7 -1.82 9.96 -10.06
N ILE A 8 -1.48 8.69 -10.21
CA ILE A 8 -1.98 7.86 -11.30
C ILE A 8 -3.14 6.98 -10.85
N ALA A 9 -3.03 6.39 -9.66
CA ALA A 9 -4.06 5.49 -9.17
C ALA A 9 -4.18 5.61 -7.65
N GLN A 10 -5.37 5.39 -7.14
CA GLN A 10 -5.64 5.41 -5.71
C GLN A 10 -6.44 4.17 -5.33
N ASN A 11 -6.17 3.67 -4.14
CA ASN A 11 -6.94 2.57 -3.57
C ASN A 11 -8.04 3.17 -2.69
N LYS A 12 -9.17 3.46 -3.31
CA LYS A 12 -10.27 4.15 -2.62
C LYS A 12 -10.87 3.33 -1.48
N LYS A 13 -10.85 2.01 -1.61
CA LYS A 13 -11.39 1.16 -0.58
C LYS A 13 -10.52 1.07 0.67
N ALA A 14 -9.26 1.45 0.55
CA ALA A 14 -8.33 1.33 1.67
C ALA A 14 -8.81 2.08 2.90
N ASN A 15 -9.18 3.34 2.73
CA ASN A 15 -9.66 4.13 3.85
C ASN A 15 -11.04 3.71 4.36
N HIS A 16 -11.82 3.08 3.49
CA HIS A 16 -13.14 2.61 3.86
C HIS A 16 -13.06 1.31 4.67
N ASP A 17 -12.20 0.38 4.25
CA ASP A 17 -12.13 -0.95 4.83
C ASP A 17 -11.08 -1.10 5.93
N TYR A 18 -10.17 -0.14 6.05
CA TYR A 18 -9.03 -0.25 6.95
C TYR A 18 -8.75 1.04 7.70
N PHE A 19 -8.18 0.87 8.89
CA PHE A 19 -7.52 1.98 9.59
C PHE A 19 -6.06 1.97 9.15
N ILE A 20 -5.60 3.08 8.60
CA ILE A 20 -4.22 3.21 8.14
C ILE A 20 -3.39 3.81 9.27
N GLU A 21 -2.38 3.07 9.73
CA GLU A 21 -1.55 3.51 10.85
C GLU A 21 -0.30 4.26 10.40
N ASP A 22 0.46 3.64 9.51
CA ASP A 22 1.71 4.23 9.03
C ASP A 22 1.78 4.11 7.52
N THR A 23 2.48 5.04 6.89
CA THR A 23 2.66 4.99 5.45
C THR A 23 4.14 5.07 5.09
N TYR A 24 4.50 4.48 3.97
CA TYR A 24 5.86 4.47 3.45
C TYR A 24 5.82 4.71 1.96
N GLU A 25 6.77 5.51 1.47
CA GLU A 25 6.93 5.68 0.03
C GLU A 25 7.97 4.69 -0.47
N ALA A 26 7.57 3.85 -1.42
CA ALA A 26 8.45 2.84 -1.99
C ALA A 26 8.70 3.13 -3.46
N GLY A 27 9.91 2.84 -3.91
CA GLY A 27 10.18 2.79 -5.34
C GLY A 27 9.68 1.47 -5.90
N LEU A 28 9.57 1.40 -7.22
CA LEU A 28 9.11 0.20 -7.92
C LEU A 28 10.12 -0.24 -8.96
N VAL A 29 10.41 -1.52 -8.98
CA VAL A 29 11.21 -2.11 -10.05
C VAL A 29 10.26 -2.54 -11.15
N LEU A 30 10.29 -1.83 -12.27
CA LEU A 30 9.33 -2.00 -13.36
C LEU A 30 10.03 -2.25 -14.68
N THR A 31 9.33 -2.94 -15.58
CA THR A 31 9.79 -3.08 -16.97
C THR A 31 9.34 -1.86 -17.77
N GLY A 32 9.89 -1.74 -18.99
CA GLY A 32 9.53 -0.61 -19.85
C GLY A 32 8.05 -0.56 -20.19
N THR A 33 7.44 -1.71 -20.50
CA THR A 33 6.01 -1.74 -20.83
C THR A 33 5.14 -1.45 -19.62
N GLU A 34 5.58 -1.83 -18.43
CA GLU A 34 4.85 -1.50 -17.21
C GLU A 34 4.82 0.01 -16.99
N ILE A 35 5.96 0.67 -17.15
CA ILE A 35 6.03 2.12 -16.98
C ILE A 35 5.14 2.83 -18.00
N LYS A 36 5.15 2.37 -19.25
CA LYS A 36 4.33 2.96 -20.28
C LYS A 36 2.85 2.82 -20.00
N SER A 37 2.43 1.66 -19.51
CA SER A 37 1.02 1.45 -19.12
C SER A 37 0.64 2.32 -17.94
N ILE A 38 1.52 2.45 -16.95
CA ILE A 38 1.28 3.31 -15.79
C ILE A 38 1.08 4.75 -16.22
N ARG A 39 1.92 5.24 -17.13
CA ARG A 39 1.81 6.62 -17.60
C ARG A 39 0.48 6.88 -18.32
N ARG A 40 -0.13 5.85 -18.85
CA ARG A 40 -1.45 5.93 -19.47
C ARG A 40 -2.59 5.69 -18.50
N GLY A 41 -2.27 5.52 -17.23
CA GLY A 41 -3.28 5.29 -16.19
C GLY A 41 -3.88 3.90 -16.19
N ARG A 42 -3.23 2.94 -16.83
CA ARG A 42 -3.76 1.58 -16.94
C ARG A 42 -3.24 0.68 -15.84
N ILE A 43 -3.57 1.06 -14.62
CA ILE A 43 -3.14 0.33 -13.42
C ILE A 43 -4.29 0.30 -12.44
N ASN A 44 -4.42 -0.81 -11.72
CA ASN A 44 -5.46 -0.97 -10.72
C ASN A 44 -4.85 -1.52 -9.43
N LEU A 45 -5.11 -0.83 -8.34
CA LEU A 45 -4.60 -1.22 -7.01
C LEU A 45 -5.58 -2.07 -6.22
N LYS A 46 -6.73 -2.36 -6.79
CA LYS A 46 -7.75 -3.14 -6.08
C LYS A 46 -7.22 -4.52 -5.71
N ASP A 47 -7.44 -4.89 -4.46
CA ASP A 47 -7.04 -6.19 -3.92
C ASP A 47 -5.54 -6.46 -3.94
N SER A 48 -4.74 -5.42 -4.14
CA SER A 48 -3.28 -5.56 -4.05
C SER A 48 -2.83 -5.54 -2.60
N TYR A 49 -1.71 -6.16 -2.35
CA TYR A 49 -1.12 -6.18 -1.01
C TYR A 49 0.39 -6.30 -1.12
N CYS A 50 1.07 -5.98 -0.03
CA CYS A 50 2.52 -6.05 0.04
C CYS A 50 2.95 -7.07 1.07
N GLN A 51 4.07 -7.71 0.82
CA GLN A 51 4.59 -8.74 1.72
C GLN A 51 6.10 -8.80 1.60
N SER A 52 6.77 -8.97 2.74
CA SER A 52 8.22 -9.14 2.70
C SER A 52 8.57 -10.61 2.53
N ARG A 53 9.63 -10.85 1.81
CA ARG A 53 10.19 -12.20 1.61
C ARG A 53 11.69 -12.07 1.53
N ARG A 54 12.39 -12.82 2.37
CA ARG A 54 13.86 -12.87 2.35
C ARG A 54 14.51 -11.49 2.45
N GLY A 55 13.96 -10.63 3.31
CA GLY A 55 14.53 -9.32 3.55
C GLY A 55 14.22 -8.28 2.50
N GLU A 56 13.28 -8.55 1.60
CA GLU A 56 12.85 -7.61 0.58
C GLU A 56 11.34 -7.49 0.57
N MET A 57 10.84 -6.36 0.07
CA MET A 57 9.39 -6.14 -0.01
C MET A 57 8.92 -6.29 -1.45
N PHE A 58 7.73 -6.86 -1.59
CA PHE A 58 7.11 -7.07 -2.90
C PHE A 58 5.64 -6.67 -2.85
N VAL A 59 5.11 -6.27 -4.00
CA VAL A 59 3.68 -6.00 -4.15
C VAL A 59 3.06 -7.07 -5.02
N TYR A 60 1.91 -7.58 -4.58
CA TYR A 60 1.17 -8.67 -5.22
C TYR A 60 -0.19 -8.16 -5.68
N ASN A 61 -0.70 -8.75 -6.74
CA ASN A 61 -2.03 -8.45 -7.29
C ASN A 61 -2.22 -7.00 -7.72
N MET A 62 -1.15 -6.30 -7.99
CA MET A 62 -1.24 -4.98 -8.58
C MET A 62 -1.30 -5.15 -10.09
N HIS A 63 -2.45 -4.87 -10.65
CA HIS A 63 -2.71 -5.11 -12.07
C HIS A 63 -2.19 -3.93 -12.91
N ILE A 64 -1.27 -4.20 -13.80
CA ILE A 64 -0.81 -3.24 -14.80
C ILE A 64 -1.13 -3.83 -16.16
N SER A 65 -2.02 -3.17 -16.90
CA SER A 65 -2.47 -3.68 -18.19
C SER A 65 -1.34 -3.79 -19.19
N HIS A 66 -1.49 -4.69 -20.15
CA HIS A 66 -0.53 -4.77 -21.23
C HIS A 66 -0.42 -3.44 -21.93
N PHE A 67 0.77 -3.11 -22.38
CA PHE A 67 0.99 -1.97 -23.23
C PHE A 67 0.78 -2.46 -24.67
N GLU A 68 -0.26 -1.99 -25.32
CA GLU A 68 -0.66 -2.53 -26.63
C GLU A 68 0.45 -2.55 -27.65
N GLU A 69 1.26 -1.50 -27.68
CA GLU A 69 2.36 -1.39 -28.61
C GLU A 69 3.56 -2.26 -28.25
N GLY A 70 3.52 -2.93 -27.09
CA GLY A 70 4.58 -3.80 -26.66
C GLY A 70 4.57 -5.18 -27.31
N ASN A 71 3.46 -5.56 -27.90
CA ASN A 71 3.31 -6.86 -28.57
C ASN A 71 3.74 -8.00 -27.67
N ARG A 72 4.57 -8.90 -28.20
CA ARG A 72 5.03 -10.09 -27.49
C ARG A 72 6.07 -9.81 -26.40
N PHE A 73 6.58 -8.60 -26.34
CA PHE A 73 7.54 -8.22 -25.31
C PHE A 73 6.88 -7.57 -24.11
N ASN A 74 5.61 -7.84 -23.95
CA ASN A 74 4.83 -7.27 -22.85
C ASN A 74 5.10 -7.99 -21.53
N HIS A 75 4.69 -7.34 -20.45
CA HIS A 75 4.80 -7.88 -19.10
C HIS A 75 3.56 -8.69 -18.74
N GLU A 76 3.69 -9.51 -17.71
CA GLU A 76 2.56 -10.17 -17.10
C GLU A 76 1.78 -9.15 -16.26
N PRO A 77 0.46 -8.95 -16.47
CA PRO A 77 -0.27 -7.92 -15.74
C PRO A 77 -0.22 -8.01 -14.22
N LEU A 78 -0.18 -9.21 -13.68
CA LEU A 78 -0.13 -9.42 -12.23
C LEU A 78 1.25 -9.85 -11.74
N ARG A 79 2.28 -9.50 -12.46
CA ARG A 79 3.64 -9.84 -12.07
C ARG A 79 3.94 -9.32 -10.66
N VAL A 80 4.58 -10.13 -9.85
CA VAL A 80 5.03 -9.70 -8.53
C VAL A 80 6.18 -8.72 -8.74
N ARG A 81 6.07 -7.55 -8.14
CA ARG A 81 7.05 -6.49 -8.35
C ARG A 81 7.76 -6.14 -7.05
N LYS A 82 9.05 -5.91 -7.17
CA LYS A 82 9.86 -5.57 -6.02
C LYS A 82 9.69 -4.10 -5.67
N LEU A 83 9.59 -3.84 -4.38
CA LEU A 83 9.53 -2.49 -3.85
C LEU A 83 10.90 -2.10 -3.32
N LEU A 84 11.28 -0.85 -3.55
CA LEU A 84 12.55 -0.32 -3.08
C LEU A 84 12.31 0.53 -1.85
N LEU A 85 12.79 0.03 -0.72
CA LEU A 85 12.65 0.67 0.58
C LEU A 85 13.99 0.59 1.31
N LYS A 86 14.16 1.43 2.32
CA LYS A 86 15.34 1.36 3.16
C LYS A 86 15.28 0.08 4.00
N LYS A 87 16.45 -0.48 4.28
CA LYS A 87 16.52 -1.73 5.06
C LYS A 87 15.82 -1.61 6.41
N LYS A 88 15.91 -0.46 7.06
CA LYS A 88 15.23 -0.24 8.32
C LYS A 88 13.71 -0.32 8.17
N GLN A 89 13.20 0.24 7.07
CA GLN A 89 11.77 0.21 6.80
C GLN A 89 11.30 -1.22 6.54
N ILE A 90 12.08 -1.97 5.77
CA ILE A 90 11.75 -3.36 5.48
C ILE A 90 11.71 -4.19 6.75
N ALA A 91 12.67 -3.97 7.65
CA ALA A 91 12.71 -4.70 8.92
C ALA A 91 11.47 -4.42 9.77
N VAL A 92 11.07 -3.16 9.86
CA VAL A 92 9.86 -2.78 10.60
C VAL A 92 8.64 -3.43 9.98
N LEU A 93 8.51 -3.35 8.65
CA LEU A 93 7.36 -3.91 7.97
C LEU A 93 7.33 -5.44 8.04
N THR A 94 8.48 -6.09 8.02
CA THR A 94 8.55 -7.54 8.16
C THR A 94 8.00 -7.99 9.51
N ASN A 95 8.34 -7.29 10.56
CA ASN A 95 7.82 -7.60 11.88
C ASN A 95 6.33 -7.29 11.98
N THR A 96 5.93 -6.16 11.41
CA THR A 96 4.55 -5.70 11.47
C THR A 96 3.59 -6.64 10.73
N GLN A 97 4.01 -7.17 9.59
CA GLN A 97 3.14 -8.04 8.81
C GLN A 97 2.78 -9.34 9.52
N ASN A 98 3.55 -9.73 10.52
CA ASN A 98 3.29 -10.93 11.26
C ASN A 98 2.23 -10.73 12.36
N GLU A 99 1.82 -9.51 12.61
CA GLU A 99 0.79 -9.23 13.62
C GLU A 99 -0.59 -9.58 13.08
N VAL A 100 -1.41 -10.17 13.93
CA VAL A 100 -2.75 -10.59 13.56
C VAL A 100 -3.61 -9.36 13.22
N GLY A 101 -4.34 -9.46 12.12
CA GLY A 101 -5.22 -8.38 11.71
C GLY A 101 -4.55 -7.23 10.99
N ILE A 102 -3.27 -7.35 10.72
CA ILE A 102 -2.51 -6.31 10.03
C ILE A 102 -2.25 -6.74 8.60
N SER A 103 -2.44 -5.81 7.67
CA SER A 103 -2.08 -5.99 6.27
C SER A 103 -1.26 -4.79 5.82
N ILE A 104 -0.39 -5.00 4.84
CA ILE A 104 0.34 -3.90 4.22
C ILE A 104 -0.23 -3.78 2.81
N ILE A 105 -0.80 -2.62 2.51
CA ILE A 105 -1.51 -2.45 1.24
C ILE A 105 -1.06 -1.18 0.52
N PRO A 106 -1.07 -1.21 -0.82
CA PRO A 106 -0.85 0.02 -1.59
C PRO A 106 -2.01 0.99 -1.41
N LEU A 107 -1.70 2.26 -1.23
CA LEU A 107 -2.70 3.31 -1.08
C LEU A 107 -2.84 4.14 -2.34
N LYS A 108 -1.72 4.48 -2.96
CA LYS A 108 -1.75 5.21 -4.23
C LYS A 108 -0.44 4.99 -4.98
N LEU A 109 -0.53 5.10 -6.29
CA LEU A 109 0.63 5.10 -7.15
C LEU A 109 0.74 6.46 -7.81
N TYR A 110 1.92 7.03 -7.80
CA TYR A 110 2.15 8.35 -8.38
C TYR A 110 3.52 8.41 -9.02
N ILE A 111 3.69 9.39 -9.90
CA ILE A 111 4.97 9.65 -10.52
C ILE A 111 5.55 10.90 -9.86
N LYS A 112 6.76 10.76 -9.36
CA LYS A 112 7.46 11.83 -8.66
C LYS A 112 8.84 11.96 -9.28
N ASN A 113 9.12 13.13 -9.81
CA ASN A 113 10.39 13.41 -10.50
C ASN A 113 10.68 12.38 -11.60
N GLY A 114 9.66 11.94 -12.31
CA GLY A 114 9.79 10.99 -13.41
C GLY A 114 9.83 9.53 -13.00
N TYR A 115 9.79 9.23 -11.71
CA TYR A 115 9.83 7.84 -11.22
C TYR A 115 8.51 7.43 -10.61
N ALA A 116 8.12 6.20 -10.89
CA ALA A 116 6.91 5.64 -10.28
C ALA A 116 7.18 5.31 -8.81
N LYS A 117 6.32 5.79 -7.95
CA LYS A 117 6.37 5.54 -6.51
C LYS A 117 5.06 4.94 -6.04
N LEU A 118 5.15 4.06 -5.08
CA LEU A 118 3.97 3.44 -4.48
C LEU A 118 3.92 3.82 -3.01
N LEU A 119 2.84 4.47 -2.61
CA LEU A 119 2.61 4.74 -1.20
C LEU A 119 1.92 3.53 -0.61
N ILE A 120 2.56 2.89 0.35
CA ILE A 120 2.01 1.71 1.02
C ILE A 120 1.67 2.06 2.46
N GLY A 121 0.69 1.36 3.02
CA GLY A 121 0.24 1.63 4.37
C GLY A 121 0.08 0.38 5.19
N VAL A 122 0.35 0.53 6.49
CA VAL A 122 0.05 -0.51 7.48
C VAL A 122 -1.41 -0.35 7.84
N ALA A 123 -2.20 -1.39 7.60
CA ALA A 123 -3.65 -1.31 7.65
C ALA A 123 -4.24 -2.34 8.60
N LYS A 124 -5.19 -1.91 9.41
CA LYS A 124 -5.99 -2.79 10.25
C LYS A 124 -7.39 -2.87 9.70
N GLY A 125 -7.92 -4.08 9.56
CA GLY A 125 -9.25 -4.26 9.01
C GLY A 125 -10.33 -3.72 9.93
N LYS A 126 -11.17 -2.84 9.43
CA LYS A 126 -12.24 -2.24 10.22
C LYS A 126 -13.30 -3.25 10.63
N LYS A 127 -13.62 -4.19 9.76
CA LYS A 127 -14.70 -5.13 10.04
C LYS A 127 -14.46 -5.94 11.29
N ASN A 128 -13.29 -6.51 11.43
CA ASN A 128 -12.99 -7.31 12.61
C ASN A 128 -12.69 -6.46 13.81
N TYR A 129 -12.08 -5.33 13.59
CA TYR A 129 -11.73 -4.42 14.65
C TYR A 129 -12.97 -3.79 15.28
N ASP A 130 -13.86 -3.25 14.44
CA ASP A 130 -15.02 -2.52 14.94
C ASP A 130 -16.03 -3.36 15.68
N LYS A 131 -16.31 -4.54 15.19
CA LYS A 131 -17.34 -5.36 15.80
C LYS A 131 -17.01 -5.81 17.20
N ARG A 132 -15.74 -6.01 17.49
CA ARG A 132 -15.34 -6.49 18.80
C ARG A 132 -14.85 -5.40 19.72
N HIS A 133 -14.04 -4.50 19.18
CA HIS A 133 -13.40 -3.49 20.00
C HIS A 133 -14.26 -2.28 20.26
N VAL A 134 -15.04 -1.87 19.30
CA VAL A 134 -15.91 -0.71 19.51
C VAL A 134 -16.95 -1.01 20.58
N LEU A 135 -17.54 -2.19 20.55
CA LEU A 135 -18.51 -2.58 21.56
C LEU A 135 -17.91 -2.66 22.96
N LYS A 136 -16.73 -3.21 23.07
CA LYS A 136 -16.05 -3.28 24.36
C LYS A 136 -15.61 -1.92 24.85
N GLN A 137 -15.12 -1.10 23.95
CA GLN A 137 -14.56 0.18 24.33
C GLN A 137 -15.59 1.25 24.59
N LYS A 138 -16.77 1.14 24.01
CA LYS A 138 -17.81 2.11 24.31
C LYS A 138 -18.17 2.11 25.77
N GLU A 139 -18.13 0.98 26.40
CA GLU A 139 -18.49 0.89 27.81
C GLU A 139 -17.34 1.13 28.73
N ALA A 140 -16.18 0.58 28.39
CA ALA A 140 -15.08 0.56 29.33
C ALA A 140 -14.16 1.75 29.22
N THR A 141 -14.23 2.52 28.16
CA THR A 141 -13.12 3.41 27.90
C THR A 141 -13.43 4.78 27.38
N LYS A 142 -14.58 5.33 27.71
CA LYS A 142 -14.75 6.74 27.40
C LYS A 142 -13.63 7.56 28.01
N GLU A 143 -13.16 7.13 29.14
CA GLU A 143 -12.07 7.80 29.82
C GLU A 143 -10.73 7.46 29.22
N ILE A 144 -10.54 6.21 28.91
CA ILE A 144 -9.30 5.74 28.32
C ILE A 144 -9.17 6.27 26.91
N ASN A 145 -10.25 6.42 26.20
CA ASN A 145 -10.22 6.97 24.86
C ASN A 145 -9.61 8.33 24.77
N ARG A 146 -9.77 9.13 25.79
CA ARG A 146 -9.13 10.45 25.77
C ARG A 146 -7.64 10.32 25.85
N ALA A 147 -7.16 9.40 26.64
CA ALA A 147 -5.73 9.16 26.76
C ALA A 147 -5.17 8.47 25.53
N LEU A 148 -5.92 7.53 24.95
CA LEU A 148 -5.47 6.75 23.82
C LEU A 148 -5.75 7.39 22.49
N LYS A 149 -6.61 8.36 22.44
CA LYS A 149 -7.00 9.01 21.21
C LYS A 149 -5.81 9.50 20.41
N ASP A 150 -4.85 10.09 21.08
CA ASP A 150 -3.66 10.57 20.41
C ASP A 150 -2.78 9.45 19.87
N LYS A 151 -2.80 8.31 20.53
CA LYS A 151 -2.04 7.16 20.07
C LYS A 151 -2.73 6.40 18.97
N GLN A 152 -4.02 6.56 18.83
CA GLN A 152 -4.80 5.85 17.83
C GLN A 152 -5.00 6.60 16.55
N ARG A 153 -4.40 7.75 16.46
CA ARG A 153 -4.58 8.55 15.30
C ARG A 153 -3.67 8.26 14.23
N TYR A 154 -3.13 7.30 14.11
CA TYR A 154 -2.19 7.13 13.07
C TYR A 154 -2.68 6.21 12.03
#